data_42126d423c0f84a94eb24f2c2e6206ee
#
_entry.id   42126d423c0f84a94eb24f2c2e6206ee
#
_cell.length_a   1.000
_cell.length_b   1.000
_cell.length_c   1.000
_cell.angle_alpha   90.00
_cell.angle_beta   90.00
_cell.angle_gamma   90.00
#
_symmetry.space_group_name_H-M   'P 1'
#
loop_
_entity.id
_entity.type
_entity.pdbx_description
1 polymer ?
#
loop_
_entity_poly.entity_id
_entity_poly.type
_entity_poly.pdbx_seq_one_letter_code
_entity_poly.pdbx_strand_id
1 'polypeptide(L)'
;MTHSSERKIQKHTVARSYDLYDRAGELIPGWTQLISRRPSQFAKGVSPVYAQQAKGSRFVDIDGNEYIDWINAVGAIILGHADDVVDSAVKEQIDRGSIFTLNSTLELELAELLNETIPSSEMVRYTKGGGEACSVAARIARGVTGRDKILICGYHGWHDWYQAANYGVDPESGEFPFAGIEPTGVPK
;
A
#
# COMPACT_ATOMS: atom_id res chain seq x y z
N MET A 1 1.56 11.02 50.94
CA MET A 1 2.79 11.12 50.11
C MET A 1 2.38 10.82 48.65
N THR A 2 2.14 11.88 47.90
CA THR A 2 1.72 11.78 46.49
C THR A 2 2.95 11.70 45.63
N HIS A 3 3.25 10.56 45.07
CA HIS A 3 4.26 10.39 44.02
C HIS A 3 3.73 11.04 42.74
N SER A 4 4.08 12.28 42.54
CA SER A 4 4.05 12.93 41.21
C SER A 4 5.15 12.29 40.38
N SER A 5 4.79 11.36 39.50
CA SER A 5 5.69 10.89 38.45
C SER A 5 5.79 12.00 37.42
N GLU A 6 6.83 12.78 37.49
CA GLU A 6 7.20 13.71 36.41
C GLU A 6 7.39 12.89 35.12
N ARG A 7 6.42 12.96 34.22
CA ARG A 7 6.62 12.49 32.84
C ARG A 7 7.73 13.34 32.24
N LYS A 8 8.94 12.77 32.13
CA LYS A 8 9.99 13.37 31.31
C LYS A 8 9.41 13.51 29.90
N ILE A 9 9.19 14.74 29.47
CA ILE A 9 8.84 15.03 28.08
C ILE A 9 10.04 14.60 27.25
N GLN A 10 9.95 13.43 26.63
CA GLN A 10 10.97 12.98 25.70
C GLN A 10 10.97 13.96 24.52
N LYS A 11 12.13 14.56 24.24
CA LYS A 11 12.25 15.51 23.14
C LYS A 11 11.99 14.73 21.84
N HIS A 12 10.98 15.13 21.09
CA HIS A 12 10.67 14.55 19.78
C HIS A 12 11.88 14.72 18.84
N THR A 13 12.35 13.64 18.26
CA THR A 13 13.43 13.63 17.27
C THR A 13 13.10 12.59 16.22
N VAL A 14 13.49 12.83 14.98
CA VAL A 14 13.39 11.92 13.85
C VAL A 14 14.75 11.72 13.16
N ALA A 15 15.82 11.98 13.89
CA ALA A 15 17.19 12.01 13.35
C ALA A 15 17.58 10.66 12.74
N ARG A 16 17.35 9.55 13.46
CA ARG A 16 17.65 8.19 12.95
C ARG A 16 16.81 7.83 11.71
N SER A 17 15.57 8.29 11.67
CA SER A 17 14.71 8.14 10.50
C SER A 17 15.32 8.78 9.25
N TYR A 18 15.86 9.98 9.39
CA TYR A 18 16.48 10.68 8.26
C TYR A 18 17.85 10.15 7.89
N ASP A 19 18.67 9.71 8.86
CA ASP A 19 19.94 9.02 8.58
C ASP A 19 19.72 7.77 7.72
N LEU A 20 18.65 7.00 8.00
CA LEU A 20 18.28 5.85 7.18
C LEU A 20 17.73 6.27 5.81
N TYR A 21 16.97 7.35 5.77
CA TYR A 21 16.42 7.86 4.53
C TYR A 21 17.52 8.32 3.55
N ASP A 22 18.54 9.00 4.05
CA ASP A 22 19.69 9.40 3.25
C ASP A 22 20.46 8.21 2.72
N ARG A 23 20.70 7.17 3.54
CA ARG A 23 21.28 5.91 3.10
C ARG A 23 20.42 5.18 2.07
N ALA A 24 19.10 5.24 2.22
CA ALA A 24 18.19 4.64 1.23
C ALA A 24 18.33 5.29 -0.15
N GLY A 25 18.69 6.58 -0.21
CA GLY A 25 18.92 7.30 -1.46
C GLY A 25 20.04 6.73 -2.32
N GLU A 26 21.00 6.06 -1.71
CA GLU A 26 22.10 5.38 -2.43
C GLU A 26 21.69 4.02 -3.01
N LEU A 27 20.62 3.42 -2.50
CA LEU A 27 20.25 2.02 -2.77
C LEU A 27 18.87 1.87 -3.43
N ILE A 28 17.97 2.83 -3.19
CA ILE A 28 16.57 2.75 -3.61
C ILE A 28 16.24 3.96 -4.48
N PRO A 29 15.96 3.78 -5.77
CA PRO A 29 15.50 4.86 -6.63
C PRO A 29 14.29 5.57 -6.02
N GLY A 30 14.39 6.89 -5.83
CA GLY A 30 13.34 7.69 -5.18
C GLY A 30 13.26 7.54 -3.66
N TRP A 31 14.26 6.94 -3.00
CA TRP A 31 14.43 6.76 -1.55
C TRP A 31 13.38 5.90 -0.85
N THR A 32 12.25 5.64 -1.47
CA THR A 32 11.16 4.82 -0.93
C THR A 32 10.56 3.96 -2.03
N GLN A 33 9.94 2.83 -1.66
CA GLN A 33 9.24 1.97 -2.62
C GLN A 33 7.89 2.55 -3.10
N LEU A 34 7.33 3.49 -2.35
CA LEU A 34 6.05 4.13 -2.67
C LEU A 34 6.16 5.65 -2.58
N ILE A 35 5.65 6.37 -3.58
CA ILE A 35 5.62 7.83 -3.59
C ILE A 35 4.87 8.38 -2.37
N SER A 36 3.78 7.74 -1.98
CA SER A 36 2.98 8.13 -0.80
C SER A 36 3.73 8.05 0.53
N ARG A 37 4.90 7.38 0.58
CA ARG A 37 5.75 7.29 1.78
C ARG A 37 6.89 8.28 1.79
N ARG A 38 7.02 9.12 0.77
CA ARG A 38 8.08 10.15 0.72
C ARG A 38 7.83 11.20 1.80
N PRO A 39 8.87 11.64 2.53
CA PRO A 39 8.72 12.71 3.52
C PRO A 39 8.14 14.01 2.96
N SER A 40 8.29 14.26 1.66
CA SER A 40 7.68 15.41 0.97
C SER A 40 6.15 15.39 0.92
N GLN A 41 5.53 14.22 1.15
CA GLN A 41 4.06 14.10 1.27
C GLN A 41 3.56 14.51 2.67
N PHE A 42 4.47 14.73 3.62
CA PHE A 42 4.22 15.08 5.01
C PHE A 42 5.08 16.30 5.40
N ALA A 43 5.30 16.51 6.69
CA ALA A 43 6.18 17.56 7.19
C ALA A 43 7.64 17.08 7.15
N LYS A 44 8.36 17.33 6.06
CA LYS A 44 9.76 16.94 5.90
C LYS A 44 10.62 17.49 7.05
N GLY A 45 11.44 16.63 7.65
CA GLY A 45 12.29 16.96 8.79
C GLY A 45 11.61 16.87 10.16
N VAL A 46 10.28 16.68 10.20
CA VAL A 46 9.49 16.57 11.44
C VAL A 46 8.74 15.24 11.52
N SER A 47 8.15 14.80 10.39
CA SER A 47 7.45 13.51 10.30
C SER A 47 8.44 12.35 10.23
N PRO A 48 8.12 11.20 10.87
CA PRO A 48 8.94 9.99 10.77
C PRO A 48 8.92 9.44 9.33
N VAL A 49 9.96 8.69 9.00
CA VAL A 49 10.06 7.99 7.69
C VAL A 49 9.95 6.48 7.88
N TYR A 50 10.45 5.95 9.00
CA TYR A 50 10.51 4.52 9.27
C TYR A 50 9.78 4.15 10.55
N ALA A 51 8.81 3.26 10.44
CA ALA A 51 8.18 2.61 11.57
C ALA A 51 9.00 1.38 12.00
N GLN A 52 9.05 1.13 13.31
CA GLN A 52 9.70 -0.03 13.90
C GLN A 52 8.69 -1.09 14.35
N GLN A 53 7.58 -0.66 14.93
CA GLN A 53 6.51 -1.54 15.39
C GLN A 53 5.17 -0.83 15.36
N ALA A 54 4.09 -1.61 15.34
CA ALA A 54 2.74 -1.07 15.37
C ALA A 54 1.77 -2.06 16.04
N LYS A 55 0.73 -1.53 16.70
CA LYS A 55 -0.35 -2.32 17.30
C LYS A 55 -1.63 -1.49 17.35
N GLY A 56 -2.74 -2.07 16.92
CA GLY A 56 -4.02 -1.37 16.86
C GLY A 56 -3.94 -0.11 16.00
N SER A 57 -4.30 1.05 16.54
CA SER A 57 -4.28 2.33 15.86
C SER A 57 -2.95 3.10 15.99
N ARG A 58 -1.90 2.51 16.52
CA ARG A 58 -0.65 3.20 16.84
C ARG A 58 0.55 2.52 16.22
N PHE A 59 1.56 3.33 15.89
CA PHE A 59 2.89 2.84 15.54
C PHE A 59 3.98 3.61 16.29
N VAL A 60 5.13 2.99 16.41
CA VAL A 60 6.34 3.58 16.99
C VAL A 60 7.38 3.66 15.87
N ASP A 61 7.99 4.83 15.70
CA ASP A 61 9.06 5.02 14.75
C ASP A 61 10.40 4.49 15.27
N ILE A 62 11.41 4.49 14.41
CA ILE A 62 12.76 4.03 14.77
C ILE A 62 13.45 4.92 15.81
N ASP A 63 12.99 6.15 15.99
CA ASP A 63 13.48 7.09 17.00
C ASP A 63 12.79 6.92 18.36
N GLY A 64 11.76 6.03 18.43
CA GLY A 64 11.01 5.69 19.64
C GLY A 64 9.82 6.60 19.91
N ASN A 65 9.42 7.43 18.96
CA ASN A 65 8.21 8.25 19.10
C ASN A 65 6.97 7.43 18.75
N GLU A 66 5.90 7.60 19.53
CA GLU A 66 4.61 6.97 19.28
C GLU A 66 3.67 7.93 18.55
N TYR A 67 2.95 7.39 17.57
CA TYR A 67 1.98 8.12 16.74
C TYR A 67 0.66 7.36 16.64
N ILE A 68 -0.43 8.09 16.40
CA ILE A 68 -1.69 7.52 15.94
C ILE A 68 -1.63 7.45 14.41
N ASP A 69 -1.89 6.27 13.86
CA ASP A 69 -1.94 6.06 12.42
C ASP A 69 -3.30 6.46 11.83
N TRP A 70 -3.36 7.64 11.25
CA TRP A 70 -4.52 8.14 10.53
C TRP A 70 -4.57 7.70 9.06
N ILE A 71 -3.48 7.11 8.56
CA ILE A 71 -3.37 6.72 7.14
C ILE A 71 -3.85 5.28 6.94
N ASN A 72 -3.70 4.45 7.98
CA ASN A 72 -4.17 3.07 8.00
C ASN A 72 -3.67 2.25 6.79
N ALA A 73 -2.39 2.43 6.42
CA ALA A 73 -1.76 1.85 5.22
C ALA A 73 -2.63 2.01 3.95
N VAL A 74 -3.26 3.18 3.79
CA VAL A 74 -4.20 3.50 2.69
C VAL A 74 -5.42 2.56 2.69
N GLY A 75 -5.88 2.15 3.88
CA GLY A 75 -7.04 1.29 4.09
C GLY A 75 -6.76 -0.22 4.10
N ALA A 76 -5.49 -0.63 4.01
CA ALA A 76 -5.16 -2.07 4.01
C ALA A 76 -5.28 -2.73 5.39
N ILE A 77 -5.20 -1.98 6.48
CA ILE A 77 -5.22 -2.47 7.86
C ILE A 77 -6.46 -2.03 8.63
N ILE A 78 -7.63 -2.28 8.08
CA ILE A 78 -8.92 -1.82 8.65
C ILE A 78 -9.20 -2.34 10.07
N LEU A 79 -8.65 -3.48 10.47
CA LEU A 79 -8.73 -4.02 11.84
C LEU A 79 -7.67 -3.43 12.78
N GLY A 80 -6.77 -2.60 12.25
CA GLY A 80 -5.60 -2.12 12.97
C GLY A 80 -4.35 -2.98 12.75
N HIS A 81 -3.22 -2.45 13.20
CA HIS A 81 -1.94 -3.16 13.12
C HIS A 81 -1.90 -4.37 14.04
N ALA A 82 -1.27 -5.44 13.58
CA ALA A 82 -0.97 -6.64 14.35
C ALA A 82 -2.20 -7.18 15.10
N ASP A 83 -3.32 -7.34 14.39
CA ASP A 83 -4.52 -7.96 14.96
C ASP A 83 -4.23 -9.40 15.40
N ASP A 84 -4.54 -9.73 16.67
CA ASP A 84 -4.14 -10.99 17.27
C ASP A 84 -4.82 -12.20 16.64
N VAL A 85 -6.05 -12.04 16.17
CA VAL A 85 -6.82 -13.13 15.54
C VAL A 85 -6.25 -13.42 14.15
N VAL A 86 -6.05 -12.38 13.35
CA VAL A 86 -5.49 -12.49 12.01
C VAL A 86 -4.06 -13.02 12.06
N ASP A 87 -3.21 -12.43 12.91
CA ASP A 87 -1.80 -12.81 13.02
C ASP A 87 -1.64 -14.26 13.49
N SER A 88 -2.50 -14.72 14.41
CA SER A 88 -2.45 -16.11 14.89
C SER A 88 -2.83 -17.09 13.80
N ALA A 89 -3.87 -16.81 13.04
CA ALA A 89 -4.28 -17.64 11.90
C ALA A 89 -3.20 -17.70 10.81
N VAL A 90 -2.55 -16.55 10.52
CA VAL A 90 -1.44 -16.49 9.55
C VAL A 90 -0.24 -17.32 10.04
N LYS A 91 0.15 -17.20 11.30
CA LYS A 91 1.27 -17.98 11.88
C LYS A 91 0.99 -19.48 11.81
N GLU A 92 -0.21 -19.90 12.18
CA GLU A 92 -0.63 -21.30 12.08
C GLU A 92 -0.59 -21.81 10.62
N GLN A 93 -1.01 -20.99 9.67
CA GLN A 93 -0.93 -21.37 8.25
C GLN A 93 0.50 -21.44 7.74
N ILE A 94 1.39 -20.57 8.20
CA ILE A 94 2.82 -20.62 7.85
C ILE A 94 3.45 -21.95 8.33
N ASP A 95 3.10 -22.40 9.53
CA ASP A 95 3.59 -23.67 10.09
C ASP A 95 3.11 -24.90 9.27
N ARG A 96 1.97 -24.78 8.58
CA ARG A 96 1.44 -25.80 7.66
C ARG A 96 1.96 -25.67 6.21
N GLY A 97 2.61 -24.55 5.91
CA GLY A 97 3.03 -24.17 4.56
C GLY A 97 2.18 -23.06 3.95
N SER A 98 2.83 -22.15 3.23
CA SER A 98 2.20 -20.98 2.61
C SER A 98 2.19 -21.03 1.08
N ILE A 99 2.96 -21.95 0.48
CA ILE A 99 3.03 -22.16 -0.98
C ILE A 99 2.95 -23.65 -1.26
N PHE A 100 1.99 -24.06 -2.08
CA PHE A 100 1.76 -25.45 -2.44
C PHE A 100 1.85 -25.65 -3.95
N THR A 101 2.23 -26.86 -4.37
CA THR A 101 2.12 -27.27 -5.79
C THR A 101 0.67 -27.52 -6.20
N LEU A 102 -0.18 -27.89 -5.25
CA LEU A 102 -1.62 -28.08 -5.42
C LEU A 102 -2.41 -26.86 -4.94
N ASN A 103 -3.69 -26.81 -5.27
CA ASN A 103 -4.59 -25.78 -4.78
C ASN A 103 -4.78 -25.89 -3.27
N SER A 104 -4.93 -24.76 -2.59
CA SER A 104 -5.30 -24.71 -1.18
C SER A 104 -6.80 -24.72 -1.01
N THR A 105 -7.32 -25.38 0.04
CA THR A 105 -8.74 -25.31 0.41
C THR A 105 -9.19 -23.90 0.75
N LEU A 106 -8.26 -23.08 1.28
CA LEU A 106 -8.52 -21.67 1.61
C LEU A 106 -8.95 -20.83 0.40
N GLU A 107 -8.53 -21.21 -0.81
CA GLU A 107 -8.97 -20.51 -2.02
C GLU A 107 -10.46 -20.71 -2.26
N LEU A 108 -10.97 -21.92 -2.03
CA LEU A 108 -12.40 -22.24 -2.16
C LEU A 108 -13.20 -21.60 -1.03
N GLU A 109 -12.79 -21.77 0.21
CA GLU A 109 -13.43 -21.21 1.39
C GLU A 109 -13.58 -19.66 1.30
N LEU A 110 -12.54 -18.99 0.81
CA LEU A 110 -12.59 -17.55 0.58
C LEU A 110 -13.53 -17.18 -0.57
N ALA A 111 -13.57 -17.98 -1.65
CA ALA A 111 -14.50 -17.73 -2.76
C ALA A 111 -15.97 -17.87 -2.32
N GLU A 112 -16.27 -18.87 -1.51
CA GLU A 112 -17.61 -19.07 -0.92
C GLU A 112 -18.00 -17.89 -0.06
N LEU A 113 -17.13 -17.44 0.85
CA LEU A 113 -17.36 -16.28 1.69
C LEU A 113 -17.57 -14.98 0.89
N LEU A 114 -16.79 -14.78 -0.18
CA LEU A 114 -16.97 -13.62 -1.07
C LEU A 114 -18.29 -13.65 -1.81
N ASN A 115 -18.73 -14.82 -2.27
CA ASN A 115 -20.03 -14.98 -2.92
C ASN A 115 -21.20 -14.73 -1.97
N GLU A 116 -21.06 -15.09 -0.69
CA GLU A 116 -22.07 -14.82 0.32
C GLU A 116 -22.14 -13.35 0.70
N THR A 117 -20.98 -12.66 0.76
CA THR A 117 -20.89 -11.27 1.27
C THR A 117 -21.05 -10.21 0.19
N ILE A 118 -20.70 -10.52 -1.07
CA ILE A 118 -20.73 -9.58 -2.20
C ILE A 118 -21.84 -9.99 -3.18
N PRO A 119 -22.99 -9.26 -3.23
CA PRO A 119 -24.14 -9.68 -4.02
C PRO A 119 -23.88 -9.87 -5.53
N SER A 120 -22.86 -9.20 -6.07
CA SER A 120 -22.49 -9.31 -7.49
C SER A 120 -21.40 -10.34 -7.77
N SER A 121 -20.90 -11.04 -6.74
CA SER A 121 -19.85 -12.04 -6.90
C SER A 121 -20.48 -13.40 -7.26
N GLU A 122 -20.28 -13.86 -8.49
CA GLU A 122 -20.66 -15.21 -8.91
C GLU A 122 -19.42 -16.12 -8.99
N MET A 123 -18.31 -15.58 -9.45
CA MET A 123 -17.03 -16.28 -9.60
C MET A 123 -15.88 -15.37 -9.17
N VAL A 124 -14.84 -15.94 -8.59
CA VAL A 124 -13.72 -15.20 -8.02
C VAL A 124 -12.40 -15.57 -8.69
N ARG A 125 -11.59 -14.57 -9.00
CA ARG A 125 -10.21 -14.74 -9.44
C ARG A 125 -9.27 -13.92 -8.53
N TYR A 126 -8.29 -14.59 -7.95
CA TYR A 126 -7.31 -13.96 -7.07
C TYR A 126 -6.10 -13.46 -7.86
N THR A 127 -5.55 -12.34 -7.39
CA THR A 127 -4.28 -11.77 -7.83
C THR A 127 -3.48 -11.32 -6.62
N LYS A 128 -2.20 -11.00 -6.79
CA LYS A 128 -1.36 -10.56 -5.68
C LYS A 128 -1.44 -9.07 -5.39
N GLY A 129 -1.94 -8.28 -6.31
CA GLY A 129 -2.01 -6.83 -6.14
C GLY A 129 -3.16 -6.20 -6.89
N GLY A 130 -3.59 -5.02 -6.43
CA GLY A 130 -4.69 -4.25 -7.04
C GLY A 130 -4.45 -3.89 -8.51
N GLY A 131 -3.20 -3.58 -8.87
CA GLY A 131 -2.83 -3.31 -10.26
C GLY A 131 -3.02 -4.53 -11.17
N GLU A 132 -2.67 -5.73 -10.70
CA GLU A 132 -2.92 -6.98 -11.42
C GLU A 132 -4.42 -7.25 -11.54
N ALA A 133 -5.18 -7.06 -10.46
CA ALA A 133 -6.63 -7.23 -10.47
C ALA A 133 -7.30 -6.32 -11.50
N CYS A 134 -6.93 -5.05 -11.55
CA CYS A 134 -7.45 -4.12 -12.54
C CYS A 134 -7.00 -4.47 -13.97
N SER A 135 -5.79 -4.97 -14.16
CA SER A 135 -5.32 -5.46 -15.48
C SER A 135 -6.13 -6.65 -15.96
N VAL A 136 -6.43 -7.60 -15.06
CA VAL A 136 -7.30 -8.75 -15.36
C VAL A 136 -8.71 -8.28 -15.68
N ALA A 137 -9.28 -7.36 -14.88
CA ALA A 137 -10.61 -6.80 -15.12
C ALA A 137 -10.71 -6.10 -16.48
N ALA A 138 -9.70 -5.28 -16.83
CA ALA A 138 -9.64 -4.64 -18.13
C ALA A 138 -9.59 -5.65 -19.29
N ARG A 139 -8.83 -6.73 -19.14
CA ARG A 139 -8.78 -7.82 -20.15
C ARG A 139 -10.12 -8.53 -20.27
N ILE A 140 -10.77 -8.86 -19.16
CA ILE A 140 -12.10 -9.50 -19.17
C ILE A 140 -13.11 -8.58 -19.85
N ALA A 141 -13.15 -7.31 -19.51
CA ALA A 141 -14.06 -6.34 -20.10
C ALA A 141 -13.90 -6.24 -21.62
N ARG A 142 -12.67 -6.20 -22.12
CA ARG A 142 -12.39 -6.25 -23.58
C ARG A 142 -12.83 -7.56 -24.20
N GLY A 143 -12.51 -8.69 -23.56
CA GLY A 143 -12.86 -10.02 -24.08
C GLY A 143 -14.37 -10.24 -24.19
N VAL A 144 -15.13 -9.82 -23.19
CA VAL A 144 -16.59 -9.98 -23.17
C VAL A 144 -17.29 -9.02 -24.13
N THR A 145 -16.80 -7.77 -24.24
CA THR A 145 -17.47 -6.74 -25.06
C THR A 145 -16.98 -6.67 -26.51
N GLY A 146 -15.82 -7.25 -26.80
CA GLY A 146 -15.13 -7.08 -28.09
C GLY A 146 -14.66 -5.64 -28.37
N ARG A 147 -14.56 -4.78 -27.35
CA ARG A 147 -14.20 -3.37 -27.47
C ARG A 147 -12.78 -3.14 -26.95
N ASP A 148 -11.98 -2.35 -27.66
CA ASP A 148 -10.61 -2.03 -27.26
C ASP A 148 -10.54 -0.84 -26.28
N LYS A 149 -11.44 0.13 -26.42
CA LYS A 149 -11.41 1.37 -25.64
C LYS A 149 -12.05 1.17 -24.27
N ILE A 150 -11.36 1.66 -23.23
CA ILE A 150 -11.81 1.68 -21.84
C ILE A 150 -11.82 3.11 -21.34
N LEU A 151 -12.93 3.53 -20.72
CA LEU A 151 -12.98 4.77 -19.95
C LEU A 151 -12.48 4.47 -18.51
N ILE A 152 -11.56 5.29 -18.04
CA ILE A 152 -10.95 5.18 -16.72
C ILE A 152 -11.32 6.40 -15.90
N CYS A 153 -11.76 6.19 -14.66
CA CYS A 153 -12.05 7.24 -13.69
C CYS A 153 -11.46 6.85 -12.34
N GLY A 154 -10.55 7.67 -11.81
CA GLY A 154 -9.89 7.44 -10.54
C GLY A 154 -8.61 6.59 -10.64
N TYR A 155 -8.10 6.13 -9.49
CA TYR A 155 -6.89 5.33 -9.37
C TYR A 155 -7.21 3.82 -9.49
N HIS A 156 -6.51 3.12 -10.38
CA HIS A 156 -6.74 1.70 -10.67
C HIS A 156 -5.48 0.85 -10.56
N GLY A 157 -4.58 1.17 -9.65
CA GLY A 157 -3.34 0.45 -9.43
C GLY A 157 -2.16 1.01 -10.22
N TRP A 158 -0.99 0.50 -9.93
CA TRP A 158 0.30 0.99 -10.45
C TRP A 158 0.82 0.05 -11.54
N HIS A 159 0.25 0.15 -12.76
CA HIS A 159 0.61 -0.64 -13.93
C HIS A 159 0.82 0.24 -15.15
N ASP A 160 1.65 -0.20 -16.10
CA ASP A 160 2.01 0.54 -17.31
C ASP A 160 0.83 1.07 -18.11
N TRP A 161 -0.17 0.21 -18.36
CA TRP A 161 -1.34 0.62 -19.14
C TRP A 161 -2.15 1.74 -18.47
N TYR A 162 -2.18 1.73 -17.15
CA TYR A 162 -2.83 2.77 -16.37
C TYR A 162 -1.98 4.04 -16.33
N GLN A 163 -0.67 3.91 -16.15
CA GLN A 163 0.25 5.03 -16.17
C GLN A 163 0.23 5.73 -17.53
N ALA A 164 0.34 4.97 -18.61
CA ALA A 164 0.24 5.51 -19.97
C ALA A 164 -1.06 6.30 -20.22
N ALA A 165 -2.17 5.86 -19.62
CA ALA A 165 -3.46 6.54 -19.76
C ALA A 165 -3.60 7.80 -18.89
N ASN A 166 -2.97 7.82 -17.70
CA ASN A 166 -3.13 8.90 -16.72
C ASN A 166 -1.98 9.90 -16.70
N TYR A 167 -0.82 9.52 -17.22
CA TYR A 167 0.36 10.39 -17.30
C TYR A 167 0.60 10.92 -18.71
N GLY A 168 -0.43 10.92 -19.53
CA GLY A 168 -0.38 11.61 -20.80
C GLY A 168 0.03 13.08 -20.60
N VAL A 169 0.97 13.55 -21.40
CA VAL A 169 1.39 14.95 -21.40
C VAL A 169 0.17 15.80 -21.75
N ASP A 170 -0.09 16.83 -20.97
CA ASP A 170 -1.08 17.84 -21.33
C ASP A 170 -0.71 18.45 -22.70
N PRO A 171 -1.58 18.35 -23.72
CA PRO A 171 -1.27 18.83 -25.06
C PRO A 171 -0.99 20.34 -25.12
N GLU A 172 -1.51 21.13 -24.18
CA GLU A 172 -1.39 22.58 -24.17
C GLU A 172 -0.15 23.05 -23.39
N SER A 173 0.10 22.48 -22.20
CA SER A 173 1.23 22.89 -21.36
C SER A 173 2.49 22.06 -21.59
N GLY A 174 2.39 20.86 -22.14
CA GLY A 174 3.49 19.90 -22.24
C GLY A 174 3.91 19.32 -20.89
N GLU A 175 3.16 19.59 -19.83
CA GLU A 175 3.47 19.16 -18.48
C GLU A 175 2.80 17.83 -18.12
N PHE A 176 3.44 17.09 -17.23
CA PHE A 176 2.87 15.90 -16.60
C PHE A 176 1.97 16.28 -15.44
N PRO A 177 0.77 15.67 -15.30
CA PRO A 177 -0.17 16.02 -14.26
C PRO A 177 0.31 15.69 -12.84
N PHE A 178 1.41 14.94 -12.71
CA PHE A 178 1.96 14.55 -11.41
C PHE A 178 3.42 14.94 -11.27
N ALA A 179 3.71 15.84 -10.34
CA ALA A 179 5.06 16.28 -10.04
C ALA A 179 5.98 15.12 -9.60
N GLY A 180 7.18 15.06 -10.12
CA GLY A 180 8.22 14.10 -9.75
C GLY A 180 8.11 12.73 -10.41
N ILE A 181 7.34 12.60 -11.47
CA ILE A 181 7.33 11.43 -12.35
C ILE A 181 7.95 11.81 -13.69
N GLU A 182 9.02 11.11 -14.03
CA GLU A 182 9.67 11.27 -15.32
C GLU A 182 8.86 10.57 -16.41
N PRO A 183 8.65 11.22 -17.56
CA PRO A 183 7.90 10.64 -18.69
C PRO A 183 8.63 9.51 -19.39
N THR A 184 9.88 9.29 -19.06
CA THR A 184 10.74 8.27 -19.68
C THR A 184 10.17 6.88 -19.46
N GLY A 185 9.94 6.16 -20.55
CA GLY A 185 9.37 4.81 -20.51
C GLY A 185 7.85 4.72 -20.48
N VAL A 186 7.13 5.86 -20.49
CA VAL A 186 5.67 5.86 -20.68
C VAL A 186 5.37 5.87 -22.18
N PRO A 187 4.65 4.88 -22.74
CA PRO A 187 4.26 4.88 -24.14
C PRO A 187 3.39 6.10 -24.50
N LYS A 188 3.64 6.68 -25.67
CA LYS A 188 2.85 7.81 -26.19
C LYS A 188 1.59 7.31 -26.88
#